data_30d550f69f97e7fd292542890f375927
#
_entry.id   30d550f69f97e7fd292542890f375927
#
_cell.length_a   1.000
_cell.length_b   1.000
_cell.length_c   1.000
_cell.angle_alpha   90.00
_cell.angle_beta   90.00
_cell.angle_gamma   90.00
#
_symmetry.space_group_name_H-M   'P 1'
#
loop_
_entity.id
_entity.type
_entity.pdbx_description
1 polymer ?
#
loop_
_entity_poly.entity_id
_entity_poly.type
_entity_poly.pdbx_seq_one_letter_code
_entity_poly.pdbx_strand_id
1 'polypeptide(L)'
;MQELVADGRATLATLAEKAGLSISAVQSRVRRLEARKVIRGYTAKIDPDALGHGLSAFVAITPLDPSQPDDAPARLRNLPAIEACHSVAGEESYVLLVRVASPRELEHLLQEIRATANVHTRSTIILQTFYDK
;
A
#
# COMPACT_ATOMS: atom_id res chain seq x y z
N MET A 1 10.26 -15.60 -10.54
CA MET A 1 9.47 -14.68 -9.70
C MET A 1 9.45 -15.05 -8.23
N GLN A 2 9.25 -16.32 -7.90
CA GLN A 2 9.21 -16.75 -6.49
C GLN A 2 10.45 -16.36 -5.69
N GLU A 3 11.62 -16.43 -6.30
CA GLU A 3 12.87 -16.05 -5.66
C GLU A 3 12.93 -14.55 -5.31
N LEU A 4 12.42 -13.69 -6.21
CA LEU A 4 12.35 -12.26 -5.95
C LEU A 4 11.28 -11.91 -4.91
N VAL A 5 10.21 -12.68 -4.83
CA VAL A 5 9.21 -12.52 -3.76
C VAL A 5 9.83 -12.85 -2.40
N ALA A 6 10.67 -13.89 -2.34
CA ALA A 6 11.35 -14.28 -1.12
C ALA A 6 12.48 -13.32 -0.73
N ASP A 7 13.21 -12.81 -1.72
CA ASP A 7 14.34 -11.89 -1.52
C ASP A 7 14.41 -10.87 -2.66
N GLY A 8 13.87 -9.67 -2.41
CA GLY A 8 13.88 -8.57 -3.39
C GLY A 8 15.27 -8.04 -3.72
N ARG A 9 16.31 -8.41 -2.95
CA ARG A 9 17.71 -8.03 -3.19
C ARG A 9 18.53 -9.14 -3.85
N ALA A 10 17.91 -10.25 -4.24
CA ALA A 10 18.60 -11.33 -4.92
C ALA A 10 19.37 -10.81 -6.14
N THR A 11 20.62 -11.24 -6.28
CA THR A 11 21.46 -10.86 -7.42
C THR A 11 21.03 -11.62 -8.67
N LEU A 12 21.36 -11.08 -9.83
CA LEU A 12 21.13 -11.79 -11.11
C LEU A 12 21.86 -13.13 -11.14
N ALA A 13 23.07 -13.22 -10.57
CA ALA A 13 23.83 -14.46 -10.49
C ALA A 13 23.09 -15.52 -9.67
N THR A 14 22.53 -15.14 -8.51
CA THR A 14 21.75 -16.05 -7.66
C THR A 14 20.49 -16.52 -8.37
N LEU A 15 19.78 -15.62 -9.03
CA LEU A 15 18.57 -15.93 -9.79
C LEU A 15 18.89 -16.86 -10.96
N ALA A 16 20.02 -16.64 -11.66
CA ALA A 16 20.46 -17.46 -12.77
C ALA A 16 20.76 -18.89 -12.31
N GLU A 17 21.48 -19.04 -11.20
CA GLU A 17 21.81 -20.32 -10.62
C GLU A 17 20.55 -21.13 -10.29
N LYS A 18 19.60 -20.51 -9.58
CA LYS A 18 18.35 -21.15 -9.17
C LYS A 18 17.42 -21.49 -10.33
N ALA A 19 17.43 -20.69 -11.39
CA ALA A 19 16.62 -20.92 -12.57
C ALA A 19 17.26 -21.84 -13.61
N GLY A 20 18.55 -22.18 -13.45
CA GLY A 20 19.30 -22.95 -14.42
C GLY A 20 19.52 -22.22 -15.74
N LEU A 21 19.69 -20.90 -15.69
CA LEU A 21 19.82 -20.02 -16.86
C LEU A 21 21.14 -19.22 -16.77
N SER A 22 21.54 -18.61 -17.90
CA SER A 22 22.61 -17.63 -17.90
C SER A 22 22.18 -16.31 -17.25
N ILE A 23 23.15 -15.53 -16.77
CA ILE A 23 22.88 -14.23 -16.17
C ILE A 23 22.19 -13.29 -17.16
N SER A 24 22.62 -13.29 -18.43
CA SER A 24 22.00 -12.47 -19.47
C SER A 24 20.55 -12.86 -19.77
N ALA A 25 20.24 -14.16 -19.73
CA ALA A 25 18.88 -14.63 -19.93
C ALA A 25 17.96 -14.20 -18.78
N VAL A 26 18.44 -14.30 -17.53
CA VAL A 26 17.69 -13.84 -16.35
C VAL A 26 17.49 -12.33 -16.40
N GLN A 27 18.52 -11.56 -16.73
CA GLN A 27 18.42 -10.11 -16.85
C GLN A 27 17.34 -9.70 -17.86
N SER A 28 17.31 -10.37 -19.03
CA SER A 28 16.29 -10.14 -20.06
C SER A 28 14.89 -10.45 -19.55
N ARG A 29 14.72 -11.57 -18.84
CA ARG A 29 13.42 -11.94 -18.24
C ARG A 29 12.94 -10.95 -17.18
N VAL A 30 13.82 -10.53 -16.29
CA VAL A 30 13.50 -9.55 -15.24
C VAL A 30 13.04 -8.24 -15.87
N ARG A 31 13.79 -7.72 -16.87
CA ARG A 31 13.42 -6.50 -17.58
C ARG A 31 12.06 -6.60 -18.26
N ARG A 32 11.74 -7.76 -18.82
CA ARG A 32 10.42 -8.01 -19.43
C ARG A 32 9.31 -7.97 -18.39
N LEU A 33 9.52 -8.57 -17.23
CA LEU A 33 8.54 -8.55 -16.13
C LEU A 33 8.33 -7.13 -15.58
N GLU A 34 9.40 -6.34 -15.51
CA GLU A 34 9.33 -4.93 -15.12
C GLU A 34 8.57 -4.11 -16.17
N ALA A 35 8.88 -4.28 -17.46
CA ALA A 35 8.21 -3.58 -18.55
C ALA A 35 6.71 -3.88 -18.61
N ARG A 36 6.33 -5.11 -18.32
CA ARG A 36 4.93 -5.56 -18.27
C ARG A 36 4.22 -5.21 -16.97
N LYS A 37 4.91 -4.58 -16.03
CA LYS A 37 4.39 -4.26 -14.70
C LYS A 37 3.98 -5.49 -13.87
N VAL A 38 4.50 -6.67 -14.20
CA VAL A 38 4.39 -7.86 -13.33
C VAL A 38 5.23 -7.65 -12.09
N ILE A 39 6.47 -7.19 -12.24
CA ILE A 39 7.26 -6.61 -11.15
C ILE A 39 6.94 -5.12 -11.13
N ARG A 40 6.28 -4.68 -10.09
CA ARG A 40 5.83 -3.28 -9.95
C ARG A 40 6.87 -2.37 -9.32
N GLY A 41 7.89 -2.92 -8.73
CA GLY A 41 8.97 -2.19 -8.09
C GLY A 41 9.66 -3.01 -7.02
N TYR A 42 10.63 -2.36 -6.37
CA TYR A 42 11.41 -2.92 -5.26
C TYR A 42 11.37 -1.92 -4.12
N THR A 43 11.17 -2.40 -2.93
CA THR A 43 11.10 -1.53 -1.76
C THR A 43 11.61 -2.25 -0.53
N ALA A 44 12.04 -1.48 0.47
CA ALA A 44 12.37 -2.02 1.77
C ALA A 44 11.11 -2.05 2.65
N LYS A 45 10.94 -3.13 3.39
CA LYS A 45 9.95 -3.18 4.47
C LYS A 45 10.60 -2.58 5.71
N ILE A 46 10.07 -1.45 6.15
CA ILE A 46 10.60 -0.72 7.31
C ILE A 46 9.57 -0.83 8.44
N ASP A 47 10.06 -1.04 9.66
CA ASP A 47 9.23 -1.00 10.84
C ASP A 47 8.59 0.41 10.97
N PRO A 48 7.26 0.52 10.96
CA PRO A 48 6.60 1.82 11.07
C PRO A 48 6.98 2.58 12.33
N ASP A 49 7.25 1.90 13.44
CA ASP A 49 7.67 2.54 14.68
C ASP A 49 9.03 3.23 14.51
N ALA A 50 9.94 2.64 13.74
CA ALA A 50 11.23 3.24 13.43
C ALA A 50 11.10 4.53 12.60
N LEU A 51 10.01 4.68 11.85
CA LEU A 51 9.68 5.89 11.09
C LEU A 51 8.87 6.91 11.89
N GLY A 52 8.58 6.64 13.17
CA GLY A 52 7.75 7.49 14.00
C GLY A 52 6.24 7.34 13.72
N HIS A 53 5.82 6.28 13.03
CA HIS A 53 4.42 6.00 12.68
C HIS A 53 3.88 4.85 13.53
N GLY A 54 3.79 5.10 14.83
CA GLY A 54 3.41 4.07 15.81
C GLY A 54 1.93 3.67 15.79
N LEU A 55 1.08 4.33 15.00
CA LEU A 55 -0.34 4.02 14.92
C LEU A 55 -0.74 3.71 13.47
N SER A 56 -1.31 2.54 13.26
CA SER A 56 -1.86 2.13 11.97
C SER A 56 -3.36 1.89 12.12
N ALA A 57 -4.11 2.21 11.09
CA ALA A 57 -5.55 2.01 11.08
C ALA A 57 -6.06 1.69 9.67
N PHE A 58 -7.14 0.95 9.63
CA PHE A 58 -7.98 0.87 8.45
C PHE A 58 -9.05 1.95 8.55
N VAL A 59 -9.21 2.72 7.49
CA VAL A 59 -10.25 3.75 7.42
C VAL A 59 -11.16 3.41 6.25
N ALA A 60 -12.36 2.96 6.56
CA ALA A 60 -13.39 2.72 5.57
C ALA A 60 -14.09 4.05 5.24
N ILE A 61 -14.29 4.31 3.96
CA ILE A 61 -14.92 5.56 3.49
C ILE A 61 -16.11 5.28 2.60
N THR A 62 -17.14 6.14 2.76
CA THR A 62 -18.38 6.09 1.98
C THR A 62 -18.71 7.50 1.50
N PRO A 63 -19.05 7.70 0.23
CA PRO A 63 -19.45 9.02 -0.25
C PRO A 63 -20.62 9.60 0.54
N LEU A 64 -20.54 10.89 0.89
CA LEU A 64 -21.65 11.61 1.53
C LEU A 64 -22.81 11.80 0.56
N ASP A 65 -22.52 12.01 -0.71
CA ASP A 65 -23.49 12.23 -1.77
C ASP A 65 -23.25 11.24 -2.92
N PRO A 66 -24.04 10.15 -2.99
CA PRO A 66 -23.88 9.14 -4.04
C PRO A 66 -24.15 9.65 -5.45
N SER A 67 -24.77 10.84 -5.61
CA SER A 67 -25.04 11.43 -6.92
C SER A 67 -23.82 12.11 -7.52
N GLN A 68 -22.77 12.38 -6.72
CA GLN A 68 -21.54 13.00 -7.18
C GLN A 68 -20.59 11.94 -7.77
N PRO A 69 -19.63 12.35 -8.64
CA PRO A 69 -18.63 11.43 -9.16
C PRO A 69 -17.85 10.74 -8.06
N ASP A 70 -17.61 9.45 -8.23
CA ASP A 70 -16.85 8.64 -7.29
C ASP A 70 -15.35 8.76 -7.60
N ASP A 71 -14.74 9.83 -7.12
CA ASP A 71 -13.34 10.17 -7.36
C ASP A 71 -12.49 10.22 -6.09
N ALA A 72 -12.99 9.66 -5.00
CA ALA A 72 -12.29 9.67 -3.70
C ALA A 72 -10.85 9.15 -3.77
N PRO A 73 -10.55 8.02 -4.44
CA PRO A 73 -9.16 7.56 -4.53
C PRO A 73 -8.22 8.58 -5.17
N ALA A 74 -8.66 9.24 -6.23
CA ALA A 74 -7.84 10.25 -6.91
C ALA A 74 -7.59 11.47 -6.03
N ARG A 75 -8.62 11.93 -5.31
CA ARG A 75 -8.52 13.07 -4.39
C ARG A 75 -7.60 12.81 -3.21
N LEU A 76 -7.56 11.57 -2.71
CA LEU A 76 -6.79 11.18 -1.53
C LEU A 76 -5.37 10.76 -1.86
N ARG A 77 -5.01 10.58 -3.12
CA ARG A 77 -3.75 10.00 -3.57
C ARG A 77 -2.50 10.70 -3.01
N ASN A 78 -2.57 12.00 -2.82
CA ASN A 78 -1.41 12.81 -2.42
C ASN A 78 -1.26 12.97 -0.90
N LEU A 79 -2.12 12.34 -0.09
CA LEU A 79 -1.98 12.36 1.36
C LEU A 79 -0.95 11.30 1.79
N PRO A 80 0.23 11.71 2.31
CA PRO A 80 1.33 10.78 2.57
C PRO A 80 1.01 9.71 3.62
N ALA A 81 0.11 10.02 4.57
CA ALA A 81 -0.28 9.08 5.61
C ALA A 81 -1.13 7.92 5.10
N ILE A 82 -1.68 8.02 3.89
CA ILE A 82 -2.44 6.95 3.25
C ILE A 82 -1.48 6.09 2.44
N GLU A 83 -1.26 4.85 2.90
CA GLU A 83 -0.36 3.93 2.22
C GLU A 83 -1.04 3.09 1.15
N ALA A 84 -2.33 2.81 1.31
CA ALA A 84 -3.08 2.01 0.36
C ALA A 84 -4.54 2.45 0.32
N CYS A 85 -5.16 2.28 -0.83
CA CYS A 85 -6.58 2.52 -1.05
C CYS A 85 -7.14 1.36 -1.86
N HIS A 86 -8.11 0.67 -1.31
CA HIS A 86 -8.73 -0.48 -1.93
C HIS A 86 -10.22 -0.24 -2.16
N SER A 87 -10.71 -0.53 -3.35
CA SER A 87 -12.14 -0.68 -3.59
C SER A 87 -12.59 -2.01 -3.00
N VAL A 88 -13.67 -2.02 -2.26
CA VAL A 88 -14.16 -3.21 -1.57
C VAL A 88 -15.64 -3.48 -1.89
N ALA A 89 -16.01 -4.74 -1.83
CA ALA A 89 -17.40 -5.15 -1.88
C ALA A 89 -17.90 -5.33 -0.44
N GLY A 90 -18.64 -4.34 0.06
CA GLY A 90 -19.14 -4.30 1.44
C GLY A 90 -20.04 -3.10 1.63
N GLU A 91 -20.26 -2.70 2.88
CA GLU A 91 -21.08 -1.53 3.18
C GLU A 91 -20.40 -0.23 2.74
N GLU A 92 -19.09 -0.15 2.91
CA GLU A 92 -18.29 0.99 2.50
C GLU A 92 -17.76 0.81 1.07
N SER A 93 -17.40 1.93 0.42
CA SER A 93 -16.90 1.91 -0.95
C SER A 93 -15.41 1.59 -1.04
N TYR A 94 -14.62 2.15 -0.12
CA TYR A 94 -13.16 1.98 -0.10
C TYR A 94 -12.66 1.74 1.32
N VAL A 95 -11.54 1.04 1.42
CA VAL A 95 -10.79 0.89 2.67
C VAL A 95 -9.37 1.40 2.44
N LEU A 96 -8.97 2.32 3.31
CA LEU A 96 -7.63 2.90 3.32
C LEU A 96 -6.80 2.23 4.41
N LEU A 97 -5.52 2.02 4.13
CA LEU A 97 -4.52 1.74 5.18
C LEU A 97 -3.77 3.03 5.45
N VAL A 98 -3.82 3.50 6.69
CA VAL A 98 -3.17 4.74 7.11
C VAL A 98 -2.17 4.48 8.22
N ARG A 99 -1.10 5.29 8.26
CA ARG A 99 -0.09 5.24 9.31
C ARG A 99 0.23 6.65 9.77
N VAL A 100 0.15 6.86 11.08
CA VAL A 100 0.36 8.16 11.71
C VAL A 100 1.13 7.97 13.02
N ALA A 101 1.62 9.07 13.60
CA ALA A 101 2.41 9.02 14.82
C ALA A 101 1.58 8.83 16.09
N SER A 102 0.34 9.31 16.11
CA SER A 102 -0.46 9.39 17.32
C SER A 102 -1.95 9.42 17.02
N PRO A 103 -2.81 9.18 18.05
CA PRO A 103 -4.25 9.35 17.91
C PRO A 103 -4.66 10.77 17.47
N ARG A 104 -3.94 11.79 17.92
CA ARG A 104 -4.20 13.18 17.51
C ARG A 104 -3.95 13.37 16.02
N GLU A 105 -2.88 12.80 15.50
CA GLU A 105 -2.60 12.86 14.06
C GLU A 105 -3.62 12.07 13.24
N LEU A 106 -4.13 10.96 13.79
CA LEU A 106 -5.22 10.24 13.16
C LEU A 106 -6.46 11.11 13.04
N GLU A 107 -6.82 11.83 14.10
CA GLU A 107 -7.96 12.75 14.09
C GLU A 107 -7.81 13.83 13.02
N HIS A 108 -6.63 14.44 12.91
CA HIS A 108 -6.33 15.43 11.87
C HIS A 108 -6.44 14.82 10.47
N LEU A 109 -5.91 13.62 10.28
CA LEU A 109 -6.01 12.91 9.00
C LEU A 109 -7.46 12.60 8.63
N LEU A 110 -8.27 12.15 9.58
CA LEU A 110 -9.69 11.87 9.32
C LEU A 110 -10.45 13.12 8.91
N GLN A 111 -10.17 14.27 9.53
CA GLN A 111 -10.74 15.56 9.14
C GLN A 111 -10.33 15.93 7.71
N GLU A 112 -9.07 15.75 7.39
CA GLU A 112 -8.54 16.03 6.06
C GLU A 112 -9.15 15.11 4.99
N ILE A 113 -9.29 13.82 5.28
CA ILE A 113 -9.94 12.86 4.39
C ILE A 113 -11.39 13.27 4.13
N ARG A 114 -12.15 13.58 5.17
CA ARG A 114 -13.54 14.00 5.03
C ARG A 114 -13.68 15.27 4.21
N ALA A 115 -12.82 16.25 4.44
CA ALA A 115 -12.84 17.52 3.72
C ALA A 115 -12.41 17.37 2.25
N THR A 116 -11.39 16.56 2.00
CA THR A 116 -10.80 16.39 0.66
C THR A 116 -11.69 15.56 -0.25
N ALA A 117 -12.25 14.47 0.26
CA ALA A 117 -13.00 13.50 -0.54
C ALA A 117 -14.52 13.52 -0.34
N ASN A 118 -15.02 14.36 0.57
CA ASN A 118 -16.45 14.46 0.89
C ASN A 118 -17.06 13.10 1.22
N VAL A 119 -16.52 12.44 2.24
CA VAL A 119 -16.88 11.09 2.65
C VAL A 119 -17.19 11.00 4.14
N HIS A 120 -17.94 9.96 4.51
CA HIS A 120 -17.99 9.45 5.87
C HIS A 120 -16.77 8.58 6.10
N THR A 121 -16.27 8.54 7.31
CA THR A 121 -15.15 7.69 7.73
C THR A 121 -15.53 6.78 8.87
N ARG A 122 -15.06 5.53 8.82
CA ARG A 122 -15.14 4.60 9.93
C ARG A 122 -13.77 3.98 10.13
N SER A 123 -13.17 4.21 11.29
CA SER A 123 -11.80 3.80 11.58
C SER A 123 -11.76 2.53 12.41
N THR A 124 -10.82 1.66 12.08
CA THR A 124 -10.47 0.48 12.89
C THR A 124 -8.97 0.55 13.16
N ILE A 125 -8.61 0.77 14.42
CA ILE A 125 -7.20 0.90 14.81
C ILE A 125 -6.59 -0.50 14.92
N ILE A 126 -5.41 -0.68 14.31
CA ILE A 126 -4.63 -1.90 14.45
C ILE A 126 -3.89 -1.85 15.79
N LEU A 127 -4.22 -2.76 16.68
CA LEU A 127 -3.58 -2.82 17.99
C LEU A 127 -2.22 -3.52 17.91
N GLN A 128 -2.13 -4.59 17.15
CA GLN A 128 -0.92 -5.38 16.99
C GLN A 128 -0.99 -6.15 15.66
N THR A 129 0.12 -6.16 14.93
CA THR A 129 0.28 -7.00 13.75
C THR A 129 1.13 -8.21 14.15
N PHE A 130 0.57 -9.40 14.08
CA PHE A 130 1.28 -10.62 14.43
C PHE A 130 2.24 -11.07 13.33
N TYR A 131 1.83 -10.90 12.07
CA TYR A 131 2.70 -11.15 10.92
C TYR A 131 2.17 -10.41 9.70
N ASP A 132 3.10 -10.05 8.84
CA ASP A 132 2.85 -9.42 7.53
C ASP A 132 3.91 -9.97 6.57
N LYS A 133 3.54 -11.02 5.85
CA LYS A 133 4.44 -11.75 4.95
C LYS A 133 4.56 -11.09 3.58
#